data_77257ea547f96b430769bbc245d24860
#
_entry.id   77257ea547f96b430769bbc245d24860
#
_cell.length_a   1.000
_cell.length_b   1.000
_cell.length_c   1.000
_cell.angle_alpha   90.00
_cell.angle_beta   90.00
_cell.angle_gamma   90.00
#
_symmetry.space_group_name_H-M   'P 1'
#
loop_
_entity.id
_entity.type
_entity.pdbx_description
1 polymer ?
#
loop_
_entity_poly.entity_id
_entity_poly.type
_entity_poly.pdbx_seq_one_letter_code
_entity_poly.pdbx_strand_id
1 'polypeptide(L)'
;GDLTLESELMVSEKAWRMGGSKMFVEVGKKAKVEDLIRGVIVQSGNDATIVLAEGLAGTEDAFAKLLNNKAKTIGMENSNFVNASGWPDENHYSTARDLSKLGRALITNFPEYYSYYAEEEFTYSDITQKNRNPLLYRDIGADGIKTGHTEAAGYGLIGSGVQDERRVVLVVNGLDSAKARAEESSRLLEWALKNFDNKTFFAANATVAQADVTMGKASTVSLVTQEDVMA
;
A
#
# COMPACT_ATOMS: atom_id res chain seq x y z
N GLY A 1 -3.97 22.20 -12.62
CA GLY A 1 -4.66 21.07 -13.22
C GLY A 1 -4.28 19.81 -12.46
N ASP A 2 -5.14 18.80 -12.53
CA ASP A 2 -4.86 17.52 -11.89
C ASP A 2 -3.68 16.82 -12.59
N LEU A 3 -2.81 16.16 -11.81
CA LEU A 3 -1.72 15.37 -12.36
C LEU A 3 -2.29 14.08 -12.98
N THR A 4 -1.75 13.72 -14.13
CA THR A 4 -2.00 12.43 -14.80
C THR A 4 -0.71 11.61 -14.81
N LEU A 5 -0.78 10.33 -15.19
CA LEU A 5 0.41 9.49 -15.33
C LEU A 5 1.41 10.05 -16.35
N GLU A 6 0.91 10.74 -17.38
CA GLU A 6 1.74 11.37 -18.44
C GLU A 6 2.29 12.75 -18.03
N SER A 7 1.86 13.32 -16.90
CA SER A 7 2.39 14.59 -16.42
C SER A 7 3.87 14.48 -16.11
N GLU A 8 4.62 15.53 -16.41
CA GLU A 8 6.05 15.60 -16.13
C GLU A 8 6.34 16.54 -14.97
N LEU A 9 7.10 16.09 -14.00
CA LEU A 9 7.51 16.85 -12.83
C LEU A 9 8.99 17.20 -12.88
N MET A 10 9.32 18.43 -12.46
CA MET A 10 10.70 18.90 -12.40
C MET A 10 11.45 18.27 -11.24
N VAL A 11 12.65 17.77 -11.51
CA VAL A 11 13.53 17.21 -10.47
C VAL A 11 14.31 18.35 -9.80
N SER A 12 14.03 18.58 -8.52
CA SER A 12 14.73 19.56 -7.71
C SER A 12 16.11 19.07 -7.27
N GLU A 13 16.97 20.00 -6.84
CA GLU A 13 18.26 19.67 -6.24
C GLU A 13 18.08 18.87 -4.93
N LYS A 14 17.02 19.15 -4.15
CA LYS A 14 16.66 18.41 -2.93
C LYS A 14 16.40 16.95 -3.26
N ALA A 15 15.55 16.67 -4.24
CA ALA A 15 15.23 15.31 -4.70
C ALA A 15 16.48 14.58 -5.18
N TRP A 16 17.25 15.20 -6.05
CA TRP A 16 18.49 14.61 -6.59
C TRP A 16 19.52 14.28 -5.52
N ARG A 17 19.69 15.14 -4.50
CA ARG A 17 20.63 14.93 -3.39
C ARG A 17 20.17 13.91 -2.37
N MET A 18 18.87 13.50 -2.40
CA MET A 18 18.34 12.58 -1.42
C MET A 18 19.14 11.28 -1.35
N GLY A 19 19.47 10.85 -0.13
CA GLY A 19 20.24 9.64 0.14
C GLY A 19 19.42 8.36 0.10
N GLY A 20 20.08 7.25 0.42
CA GLY A 20 19.47 5.92 0.48
C GLY A 20 19.17 5.34 -0.90
N SER A 21 18.04 4.67 -1.03
CA SER A 21 17.62 4.06 -2.29
C SER A 21 17.17 5.09 -3.30
N LYS A 22 17.56 4.92 -4.56
CA LYS A 22 17.33 5.90 -5.61
C LYS A 22 16.76 5.27 -6.88
N MET A 23 15.90 6.03 -7.56
CA MET A 23 15.53 5.83 -8.95
C MET A 23 16.60 6.40 -9.91
N PHE A 24 17.47 7.28 -9.38
CA PHE A 24 18.50 8.05 -10.10
C PHE A 24 17.94 9.12 -11.03
N VAL A 25 16.97 9.89 -10.52
CA VAL A 25 16.48 11.09 -11.23
C VAL A 25 17.58 12.14 -11.38
N GLU A 26 17.58 12.88 -12.48
CA GLU A 26 18.59 13.89 -12.82
C GLU A 26 18.09 15.30 -12.48
N VAL A 27 18.89 16.06 -11.73
CA VAL A 27 18.56 17.46 -11.36
C VAL A 27 18.31 18.32 -12.60
N GLY A 28 17.23 19.14 -12.56
CA GLY A 28 16.86 20.03 -13.66
C GLY A 28 16.24 19.31 -14.87
N LYS A 29 16.11 17.99 -14.85
CA LYS A 29 15.34 17.24 -15.83
C LYS A 29 13.89 17.09 -15.37
N LYS A 30 13.04 16.65 -16.27
CA LYS A 30 11.66 16.25 -15.95
C LYS A 30 11.55 14.74 -15.96
N ALA A 31 10.72 14.21 -15.06
CA ALA A 31 10.38 12.80 -15.00
C ALA A 31 8.85 12.63 -15.04
N LYS A 32 8.37 11.62 -15.75
CA LYS A 32 6.93 11.30 -15.81
C LYS A 32 6.44 10.81 -14.45
N VAL A 33 5.20 11.16 -14.12
CA VAL A 33 4.53 10.69 -12.89
C VAL A 33 4.48 9.17 -12.85
N GLU A 34 4.17 8.50 -13.95
CA GLU A 34 4.15 7.04 -14.04
C GLU A 34 5.52 6.41 -13.69
N ASP A 35 6.60 6.95 -14.26
CA ASP A 35 7.96 6.48 -14.00
C ASP A 35 8.34 6.71 -12.52
N LEU A 36 7.96 7.86 -11.97
CA LEU A 36 8.19 8.17 -10.54
C LEU A 36 7.44 7.20 -9.63
N ILE A 37 6.19 6.84 -9.94
CA ILE A 37 5.41 5.85 -9.20
C ILE A 37 6.10 4.48 -9.24
N ARG A 38 6.53 4.02 -10.41
CA ARG A 38 7.30 2.77 -10.55
C ARG A 38 8.63 2.84 -9.80
N GLY A 39 9.33 3.96 -9.90
CA GLY A 39 10.56 4.20 -9.15
C GLY A 39 10.36 4.10 -7.64
N VAL A 40 9.25 4.61 -7.10
CA VAL A 40 8.90 4.48 -5.68
C VAL A 40 8.56 3.04 -5.32
N ILE A 41 7.75 2.37 -6.12
CA ILE A 41 7.26 1.02 -5.82
C ILE A 41 8.38 -0.02 -5.97
N VAL A 42 9.00 -0.10 -7.13
CA VAL A 42 9.95 -1.14 -7.50
C VAL A 42 11.33 -0.87 -6.91
N GLN A 43 11.85 0.33 -7.15
CA GLN A 43 13.22 0.71 -6.78
C GLN A 43 13.32 1.31 -5.36
N SER A 44 12.17 1.61 -4.73
CA SER A 44 12.10 2.29 -3.43
C SER A 44 12.80 3.66 -3.45
N GLY A 45 12.71 4.39 -4.56
CA GLY A 45 13.42 5.64 -4.82
C GLY A 45 12.99 6.77 -3.89
N ASN A 46 13.84 7.12 -2.93
CA ASN A 46 13.61 8.27 -2.05
C ASN A 46 13.61 9.58 -2.83
N ASP A 47 14.46 9.68 -3.85
CA ASP A 47 14.52 10.80 -4.78
C ASP A 47 13.20 10.97 -5.55
N ALA A 48 12.62 9.88 -6.06
CA ALA A 48 11.34 9.90 -6.73
C ALA A 48 10.18 10.31 -5.81
N THR A 49 10.19 9.90 -4.52
CA THR A 49 9.16 10.34 -3.57
C THR A 49 9.17 11.85 -3.34
N ILE A 50 10.35 12.46 -3.31
CA ILE A 50 10.48 13.92 -3.13
C ILE A 50 9.97 14.65 -4.39
N VAL A 51 10.31 14.17 -5.60
CA VAL A 51 9.78 14.77 -6.84
C VAL A 51 8.25 14.73 -6.85
N LEU A 52 7.64 13.58 -6.49
CA LEU A 52 6.18 13.47 -6.39
C LEU A 52 5.60 14.40 -5.32
N ALA A 53 6.24 14.48 -4.15
CA ALA A 53 5.79 15.33 -3.05
C ALA A 53 5.78 16.81 -3.44
N GLU A 54 6.87 17.28 -4.07
CA GLU A 54 6.98 18.66 -4.54
C GLU A 54 5.99 18.94 -5.68
N GLY A 55 5.81 18.00 -6.61
CA GLY A 55 4.86 18.14 -7.71
C GLY A 55 3.40 18.19 -7.27
N LEU A 56 3.03 17.39 -6.24
CA LEU A 56 1.66 17.31 -5.73
C LEU A 56 1.31 18.44 -4.75
N ALA A 57 2.27 18.87 -3.92
CA ALA A 57 2.00 19.77 -2.80
C ALA A 57 2.90 21.01 -2.76
N GLY A 58 3.79 21.17 -3.72
CA GLY A 58 4.76 22.27 -3.78
C GLY A 58 5.96 22.07 -2.85
N THR A 59 5.79 21.45 -1.69
CA THR A 59 6.85 21.11 -0.74
C THR A 59 6.63 19.76 -0.09
N GLU A 60 7.70 19.11 0.39
CA GLU A 60 7.60 17.87 1.13
C GLU A 60 6.80 18.00 2.43
N ASP A 61 6.94 19.14 3.15
CA ASP A 61 6.18 19.42 4.38
C ASP A 61 4.67 19.52 4.11
N ALA A 62 4.28 20.18 3.00
CA ALA A 62 2.89 20.25 2.59
C ALA A 62 2.37 18.87 2.20
N PHE A 63 3.20 18.06 1.54
CA PHE A 63 2.87 16.67 1.20
C PHE A 63 2.70 15.79 2.44
N ALA A 64 3.56 15.93 3.45
CA ALA A 64 3.41 15.20 4.72
C ALA A 64 2.05 15.50 5.40
N LYS A 65 1.56 16.75 5.32
CA LYS A 65 0.21 17.10 5.79
C LYS A 65 -0.88 16.38 4.97
N LEU A 66 -0.72 16.29 3.64
CA LEU A 66 -1.65 15.52 2.80
C LEU A 66 -1.64 14.04 3.16
N LEU A 67 -0.45 13.44 3.39
CA LEU A 67 -0.33 12.05 3.85
C LEU A 67 -1.10 11.82 5.16
N ASN A 68 -0.92 12.69 6.16
CA ASN A 68 -1.61 12.57 7.45
C ASN A 68 -3.13 12.73 7.31
N ASN A 69 -3.60 13.65 6.45
CA ASN A 69 -5.03 13.80 6.17
C ASN A 69 -5.58 12.54 5.49
N LYS A 70 -4.87 11.99 4.50
CA LYS A 70 -5.27 10.76 3.83
C LYS A 70 -5.26 9.56 4.79
N ALA A 71 -4.25 9.44 5.64
CA ALA A 71 -4.15 8.42 6.67
C ALA A 71 -5.41 8.42 7.57
N LYS A 72 -5.84 9.58 8.05
CA LYS A 72 -7.07 9.71 8.83
C LYS A 72 -8.31 9.23 8.06
N THR A 73 -8.43 9.57 6.78
CA THR A 73 -9.60 9.17 5.98
C THR A 73 -9.71 7.66 5.76
N ILE A 74 -8.59 6.94 5.80
CA ILE A 74 -8.56 5.47 5.70
C ILE A 74 -8.45 4.77 7.07
N GLY A 75 -8.58 5.55 8.15
CA GLY A 75 -8.64 5.03 9.52
C GLY A 75 -7.29 4.67 10.15
N MET A 76 -6.17 5.21 9.66
CA MET A 76 -4.84 5.06 10.28
C MET A 76 -4.70 6.02 11.48
N GLU A 77 -5.23 5.63 12.63
CA GLU A 77 -5.35 6.49 13.80
C GLU A 77 -4.06 6.60 14.63
N ASN A 78 -3.14 5.65 14.43
CA ASN A 78 -1.88 5.54 15.18
C ASN A 78 -0.66 5.70 14.26
N SER A 79 -0.75 6.62 13.31
CA SER A 79 0.30 6.90 12.35
C SER A 79 0.53 8.39 12.22
N ASN A 80 1.78 8.80 12.04
CA ASN A 80 2.17 10.15 11.74
C ASN A 80 3.30 10.17 10.72
N PHE A 81 3.15 10.95 9.67
CA PHE A 81 4.09 11.10 8.57
C PHE A 81 4.67 12.50 8.58
N VAL A 82 6.00 12.64 8.59
CA VAL A 82 6.70 13.93 8.61
C VAL A 82 7.54 14.17 7.36
N ASN A 83 7.70 13.15 6.50
CA ASN A 83 8.39 13.26 5.22
C ASN A 83 7.77 12.27 4.19
N ALA A 84 8.20 12.39 2.95
CA ALA A 84 7.64 11.61 1.84
C ALA A 84 8.20 10.19 1.71
N SER A 85 9.42 9.95 2.19
CA SER A 85 10.17 8.72 1.91
C SER A 85 10.17 7.71 3.06
N GLY A 86 9.73 8.10 4.27
CA GLY A 86 9.93 7.32 5.48
C GLY A 86 11.36 7.45 6.03
N TRP A 87 12.08 8.53 5.67
CA TRP A 87 13.40 8.79 6.26
C TRP A 87 13.29 8.88 7.78
N PRO A 88 14.24 8.31 8.53
CA PRO A 88 14.16 8.24 9.98
C PRO A 88 13.93 9.59 10.64
N ASP A 89 12.90 9.66 11.46
CA ASP A 89 12.54 10.79 12.33
C ASP A 89 11.72 10.23 13.50
N GLU A 90 11.93 10.74 14.71
CA GLU A 90 11.24 10.27 15.92
C GLU A 90 9.72 10.47 15.87
N ASN A 91 9.26 11.44 15.08
CA ASN A 91 7.85 11.72 14.88
C ASN A 91 7.25 10.99 13.65
N HIS A 92 8.04 10.18 12.92
CA HIS A 92 7.58 9.40 11.79
C HIS A 92 7.31 7.96 12.21
N TYR A 93 6.07 7.63 12.47
CA TYR A 93 5.68 6.32 12.98
C TYR A 93 4.38 5.79 12.40
N SER A 94 4.20 4.48 12.48
CA SER A 94 2.97 3.78 12.14
C SER A 94 2.87 2.49 12.96
N THR A 95 1.75 1.78 12.81
CA THR A 95 1.52 0.46 13.41
C THR A 95 1.25 -0.58 12.33
N ALA A 96 1.48 -1.87 12.62
CA ALA A 96 1.16 -2.95 11.70
C ALA A 96 -0.34 -2.94 11.30
N ARG A 97 -1.23 -2.60 12.25
CA ARG A 97 -2.66 -2.44 11.98
C ARG A 97 -2.95 -1.33 10.97
N ASP A 98 -2.35 -0.17 11.12
CA ASP A 98 -2.58 0.95 10.21
C ASP A 98 -1.97 0.68 8.84
N LEU A 99 -0.78 0.06 8.78
CA LEU A 99 -0.18 -0.38 7.52
C LEU A 99 -1.03 -1.44 6.81
N SER A 100 -1.72 -2.32 7.54
CA SER A 100 -2.66 -3.26 6.93
C SER A 100 -3.89 -2.57 6.33
N LYS A 101 -4.40 -1.52 6.99
CA LYS A 101 -5.47 -0.66 6.45
C LYS A 101 -5.02 0.06 5.18
N LEU A 102 -3.78 0.58 5.15
CA LEU A 102 -3.18 1.18 3.95
C LEU A 102 -3.09 0.18 2.80
N GLY A 103 -2.54 -1.01 3.04
CA GLY A 103 -2.45 -2.08 2.05
C GLY A 103 -3.81 -2.45 1.47
N ARG A 104 -4.81 -2.62 2.34
CA ARG A 104 -6.20 -2.86 1.91
C ARG A 104 -6.76 -1.71 1.08
N ALA A 105 -6.56 -0.46 1.53
CA ALA A 105 -7.06 0.72 0.81
C ALA A 105 -6.44 0.86 -0.59
N LEU A 106 -5.16 0.53 -0.77
CA LEU A 106 -4.52 0.51 -2.10
C LEU A 106 -5.21 -0.49 -3.04
N ILE A 107 -5.49 -1.69 -2.55
CA ILE A 107 -6.13 -2.76 -3.33
C ILE A 107 -7.57 -2.40 -3.69
N THR A 108 -8.34 -1.89 -2.72
CA THR A 108 -9.80 -1.68 -2.91
C THR A 108 -10.14 -0.36 -3.59
N ASN A 109 -9.35 0.70 -3.37
CA ASN A 109 -9.66 2.04 -3.84
C ASN A 109 -8.91 2.41 -5.13
N PHE A 110 -7.85 1.66 -5.48
CA PHE A 110 -7.01 1.93 -6.64
C PHE A 110 -6.64 0.64 -7.40
N PRO A 111 -7.61 -0.22 -7.71
CA PRO A 111 -7.34 -1.53 -8.35
C PRO A 111 -6.66 -1.38 -9.71
N GLU A 112 -6.93 -0.29 -10.44
CA GLU A 112 -6.37 0.00 -11.76
C GLU A 112 -4.85 0.25 -11.71
N TYR A 113 -4.31 0.73 -10.58
CA TYR A 113 -2.88 0.99 -10.39
C TYR A 113 -2.19 -0.10 -9.57
N TYR A 114 -2.95 -1.05 -9.03
CA TYR A 114 -2.39 -2.05 -8.13
C TYR A 114 -1.39 -2.98 -8.81
N SER A 115 -1.51 -3.20 -10.12
CA SER A 115 -0.59 -4.02 -10.91
C SER A 115 0.87 -3.56 -10.84
N TYR A 116 1.14 -2.28 -10.61
CA TYR A 116 2.51 -1.77 -10.44
C TYR A 116 3.26 -2.43 -9.27
N TYR A 117 2.54 -2.89 -8.22
CA TYR A 117 3.13 -3.55 -7.07
C TYR A 117 3.64 -4.97 -7.36
N ALA A 118 3.16 -5.58 -8.45
CA ALA A 118 3.59 -6.90 -8.92
C ALA A 118 4.75 -6.84 -9.93
N GLU A 119 5.17 -5.65 -10.37
CA GLU A 119 6.28 -5.50 -11.29
C GLU A 119 7.59 -5.97 -10.63
N GLU A 120 8.28 -6.94 -11.26
CA GLU A 120 9.50 -7.53 -10.70
C GLU A 120 10.72 -6.65 -10.91
N GLU A 121 10.75 -5.84 -11.96
CA GLU A 121 11.86 -4.93 -12.27
C GLU A 121 11.35 -3.69 -13.00
N PHE A 122 12.12 -2.62 -12.91
CA PHE A 122 11.86 -1.38 -13.64
C PHE A 122 13.17 -0.77 -14.12
N THR A 123 13.18 -0.28 -15.36
CA THR A 123 14.32 0.40 -15.98
C THR A 123 14.03 1.89 -16.12
N TYR A 124 14.90 2.71 -15.56
CA TYR A 124 14.87 4.16 -15.74
C TYR A 124 16.26 4.67 -16.08
N SER A 125 16.38 5.52 -17.13
CA SER A 125 17.67 6.05 -17.60
C SER A 125 18.74 4.95 -17.76
N ASP A 126 18.40 3.87 -18.44
CA ASP A 126 19.27 2.69 -18.69
C ASP A 126 19.72 1.94 -17.42
N ILE A 127 19.12 2.24 -16.26
CA ILE A 127 19.41 1.55 -15.00
C ILE A 127 18.23 0.65 -14.65
N THR A 128 18.44 -0.67 -14.79
CA THR A 128 17.44 -1.68 -14.37
C THR A 128 17.66 -2.05 -12.92
N GLN A 129 16.59 -1.99 -12.12
CA GLN A 129 16.59 -2.43 -10.72
C GLN A 129 15.42 -3.39 -10.48
N LYS A 130 15.67 -4.43 -9.68
CA LYS A 130 14.66 -5.39 -9.28
C LYS A 130 13.81 -4.86 -8.13
N ASN A 131 12.54 -5.31 -8.10
CA ASN A 131 11.67 -5.06 -6.96
C ASN A 131 12.25 -5.72 -5.70
N ARG A 132 12.22 -5.00 -4.59
CA ARG A 132 12.79 -5.47 -3.32
C ARG A 132 11.87 -6.37 -2.53
N ASN A 133 10.62 -6.55 -3.00
CA ASN A 133 9.66 -7.46 -2.38
C ASN A 133 10.03 -8.92 -2.69
N PRO A 134 10.53 -9.69 -1.69
CA PRO A 134 10.98 -11.05 -1.93
C PRO A 134 9.85 -12.03 -2.23
N LEU A 135 8.61 -11.66 -1.95
CA LEU A 135 7.45 -12.52 -2.18
C LEU A 135 7.15 -12.69 -3.67
N LEU A 136 7.45 -11.67 -4.50
CA LEU A 136 7.18 -11.71 -5.94
C LEU A 136 8.00 -12.77 -6.69
N TYR A 137 9.13 -13.20 -6.12
CA TYR A 137 10.01 -14.21 -6.71
C TYR A 137 9.72 -15.63 -6.20
N ARG A 138 8.56 -15.82 -5.57
CA ARG A 138 8.10 -17.11 -5.03
C ARG A 138 6.74 -17.45 -5.62
N ASP A 139 6.56 -18.71 -5.97
CA ASP A 139 5.27 -19.20 -6.48
C ASP A 139 4.29 -19.47 -5.32
N ILE A 140 3.82 -18.39 -4.69
CA ILE A 140 2.92 -18.41 -3.53
C ILE A 140 1.69 -17.50 -3.70
N GLY A 141 1.40 -17.08 -4.94
CA GLY A 141 0.27 -16.19 -5.23
C GLY A 141 0.46 -14.74 -4.79
N ALA A 142 1.69 -14.32 -4.47
CA ALA A 142 1.98 -12.96 -4.03
C ALA A 142 1.94 -11.96 -5.21
N ASP A 143 1.33 -10.77 -4.97
CA ASP A 143 1.16 -9.71 -5.96
C ASP A 143 1.49 -8.30 -5.44
N GLY A 144 2.12 -8.20 -4.27
CA GLY A 144 2.50 -6.93 -3.64
C GLY A 144 2.95 -7.09 -2.21
N ILE A 145 3.21 -6.03 -1.43
CA ILE A 145 3.03 -4.62 -1.76
C ILE A 145 4.39 -3.90 -1.66
N LYS A 146 4.91 -3.72 -0.44
CA LYS A 146 6.09 -2.86 -0.25
C LYS A 146 6.96 -3.27 0.92
N THR A 147 8.26 -3.22 0.72
CA THR A 147 9.28 -3.39 1.77
C THR A 147 9.68 -2.06 2.38
N GLY A 148 10.09 -2.08 3.64
CA GLY A 148 10.74 -0.98 4.32
C GLY A 148 11.97 -1.45 5.11
N HIS A 149 12.88 -0.53 5.37
CA HIS A 149 14.01 -0.75 6.28
C HIS A 149 14.58 0.58 6.76
N THR A 150 14.77 0.67 8.07
CA THR A 150 15.61 1.67 8.72
C THR A 150 16.34 0.99 9.88
N GLU A 151 17.46 1.54 10.34
CA GLU A 151 18.18 0.98 11.51
C GLU A 151 17.27 0.94 12.75
N ALA A 152 16.41 1.95 12.94
CA ALA A 152 15.52 2.04 14.09
C ALA A 152 14.32 1.09 14.01
N ALA A 153 13.76 0.87 12.81
CA ALA A 153 12.54 0.08 12.62
C ALA A 153 12.80 -1.38 12.22
N GLY A 154 14.05 -1.73 11.91
CA GLY A 154 14.38 -3.04 11.34
C GLY A 154 13.80 -3.27 9.95
N TYR A 155 13.75 -4.52 9.52
CA TYR A 155 13.21 -4.91 8.23
C TYR A 155 11.72 -5.17 8.30
N GLY A 156 10.95 -4.46 7.44
CA GLY A 156 9.50 -4.58 7.37
C GLY A 156 9.00 -4.91 5.97
N LEU A 157 7.78 -5.42 5.90
CA LEU A 157 7.07 -5.69 4.64
C LEU A 157 5.56 -5.64 4.87
N ILE A 158 4.87 -4.95 3.96
CA ILE A 158 3.44 -5.16 3.73
C ILE A 158 3.36 -6.10 2.54
N GLY A 159 2.81 -7.30 2.75
CA GLY A 159 2.64 -8.32 1.72
C GLY A 159 1.18 -8.51 1.35
N SER A 160 0.92 -8.91 0.12
CA SER A 160 -0.38 -9.36 -0.34
C SER A 160 -0.24 -10.54 -1.29
N GLY A 161 -1.22 -11.41 -1.28
CA GLY A 161 -1.34 -12.51 -2.20
C GLY A 161 -2.77 -12.98 -2.34
N VAL A 162 -3.04 -13.70 -3.44
CA VAL A 162 -4.36 -14.24 -3.79
C VAL A 162 -4.22 -15.73 -4.07
N GLN A 163 -5.15 -16.51 -3.53
CA GLN A 163 -5.35 -17.92 -3.88
C GLN A 163 -6.84 -18.23 -3.79
N ASP A 164 -7.37 -18.92 -4.79
CA ASP A 164 -8.80 -19.34 -4.85
C ASP A 164 -9.77 -18.19 -4.55
N GLU A 165 -9.56 -17.04 -5.23
CA GLU A 165 -10.32 -15.78 -5.07
C GLU A 165 -10.22 -15.13 -3.69
N ARG A 166 -9.48 -15.71 -2.77
CA ARG A 166 -9.25 -15.17 -1.45
C ARG A 166 -7.94 -14.40 -1.39
N ARG A 167 -8.03 -13.15 -0.92
CA ARG A 167 -6.89 -12.27 -0.73
C ARG A 167 -6.47 -12.20 0.73
N VAL A 168 -5.17 -12.24 0.95
CA VAL A 168 -4.56 -12.01 2.25
C VAL A 168 -3.67 -10.76 2.16
N VAL A 169 -3.75 -9.90 3.17
CA VAL A 169 -2.81 -8.80 3.40
C VAL A 169 -2.14 -9.05 4.75
N LEU A 170 -0.82 -9.02 4.76
CA LEU A 170 -0.02 -9.19 5.98
C LEU A 170 0.93 -8.02 6.19
N VAL A 171 1.34 -7.81 7.43
CA VAL A 171 2.36 -6.83 7.80
C VAL A 171 3.34 -7.46 8.78
N VAL A 172 4.62 -7.38 8.46
CA VAL A 172 5.72 -7.71 9.37
C VAL A 172 6.64 -6.52 9.52
N ASN A 173 7.12 -6.26 10.73
CA ASN A 173 8.07 -5.19 11.04
C ASN A 173 9.06 -5.64 12.12
N GLY A 174 10.17 -4.93 12.24
CA GLY A 174 11.14 -5.15 13.31
C GLY A 174 11.98 -6.41 13.14
N LEU A 175 12.08 -6.96 11.93
CA LEU A 175 12.90 -8.16 11.71
C LEU A 175 14.38 -7.79 11.56
N ASP A 176 15.25 -8.70 11.98
CA ASP A 176 16.70 -8.44 12.12
C ASP A 176 17.45 -8.42 10.77
N SER A 177 16.86 -8.98 9.72
CA SER A 177 17.52 -9.07 8.41
C SER A 177 16.54 -9.15 7.24
N ALA A 178 17.07 -8.82 6.04
CA ALA A 178 16.32 -9.04 4.80
C ALA A 178 15.93 -10.52 4.58
N LYS A 179 16.79 -11.45 5.06
CA LYS A 179 16.52 -12.90 4.99
C LYS A 179 15.36 -13.26 5.92
N ALA A 180 15.39 -12.83 7.18
CA ALA A 180 14.29 -13.06 8.13
C ALA A 180 12.97 -12.48 7.60
N ARG A 181 12.99 -11.26 7.03
CA ARG A 181 11.83 -10.66 6.39
C ARG A 181 11.28 -11.53 5.27
N ALA A 182 12.13 -12.05 4.38
CA ALA A 182 11.71 -12.91 3.28
C ALA A 182 11.11 -14.23 3.76
N GLU A 183 11.72 -14.87 4.75
CA GLU A 183 11.29 -16.15 5.29
C GLU A 183 9.97 -16.03 6.06
N GLU A 184 9.89 -15.09 7.00
CA GLU A 184 8.69 -14.91 7.82
C GLU A 184 7.49 -14.42 7.01
N SER A 185 7.69 -13.49 6.07
CA SER A 185 6.59 -13.03 5.22
C SER A 185 6.03 -14.15 4.36
N SER A 186 6.90 -15.01 3.79
CA SER A 186 6.44 -16.14 2.98
C SER A 186 5.70 -17.16 3.81
N ARG A 187 6.28 -17.53 4.97
CA ARG A 187 5.66 -18.49 5.89
C ARG A 187 4.27 -18.04 6.33
N LEU A 188 4.12 -16.74 6.68
CA LEU A 188 2.85 -16.18 7.12
C LEU A 188 1.84 -16.09 5.97
N LEU A 189 2.28 -15.68 4.76
CA LEU A 189 1.39 -15.61 3.61
C LEU A 189 0.85 -16.99 3.22
N GLU A 190 1.74 -17.97 3.08
CA GLU A 190 1.36 -19.35 2.77
C GLU A 190 0.44 -19.95 3.85
N TRP A 191 0.78 -19.71 5.13
CA TRP A 191 -0.05 -20.19 6.24
C TRP A 191 -1.46 -19.57 6.18
N ALA A 192 -1.56 -18.27 5.96
CA ALA A 192 -2.85 -17.60 5.91
C ALA A 192 -3.66 -18.02 4.67
N LEU A 193 -3.01 -18.21 3.52
CA LEU A 193 -3.68 -18.69 2.31
C LEU A 193 -4.17 -20.16 2.44
N LYS A 194 -3.51 -21.01 3.23
CA LYS A 194 -3.86 -22.42 3.38
C LYS A 194 -4.81 -22.74 4.54
N ASN A 195 -4.87 -21.90 5.57
CA ASN A 195 -5.55 -22.25 6.82
C ASN A 195 -6.79 -21.40 7.13
N PHE A 196 -7.16 -20.48 6.28
CA PHE A 196 -8.37 -19.70 6.42
C PHE A 196 -9.20 -19.79 5.15
N ASP A 197 -10.51 -19.86 5.29
CA ASP A 197 -11.47 -19.86 4.21
C ASP A 197 -12.50 -18.76 4.41
N ASN A 198 -12.99 -18.19 3.32
CA ASN A 198 -14.12 -17.26 3.38
C ASN A 198 -15.38 -18.04 3.76
N LYS A 199 -16.05 -17.61 4.81
CA LYS A 199 -17.32 -18.21 5.23
C LYS A 199 -18.47 -17.25 4.97
N THR A 200 -19.41 -17.65 4.15
CA THR A 200 -20.66 -16.92 3.95
C THR A 200 -21.58 -17.16 5.13
N PHE A 201 -21.88 -16.13 5.91
CA PHE A 201 -22.84 -16.20 7.01
C PHE A 201 -24.28 -16.03 6.54
N PHE A 202 -24.49 -15.11 5.60
CA PHE A 202 -25.77 -14.89 4.97
C PHE A 202 -25.56 -14.67 3.48
N ALA A 203 -26.32 -15.39 2.66
CA ALA A 203 -26.36 -15.16 1.23
C ALA A 203 -27.12 -13.85 0.92
N ALA A 204 -26.91 -13.29 -0.26
CA ALA A 204 -27.69 -12.16 -0.76
C ALA A 204 -29.18 -12.46 -0.68
N ASN A 205 -29.98 -11.48 -0.27
CA ASN A 205 -31.43 -11.58 -0.05
C ASN A 205 -31.85 -12.56 1.08
N ALA A 206 -30.91 -13.03 1.92
CA ALA A 206 -31.28 -13.81 3.10
C ALA A 206 -31.98 -12.91 4.15
N THR A 207 -33.09 -13.40 4.71
CA THR A 207 -33.73 -12.72 5.83
C THR A 207 -32.91 -12.90 7.10
N VAL A 208 -32.39 -11.82 7.66
CA VAL A 208 -31.53 -11.83 8.86
C VAL A 208 -32.27 -11.44 10.14
N ALA A 209 -33.37 -10.68 10.01
CA ALA A 209 -34.22 -10.28 11.11
C ALA A 209 -35.60 -9.85 10.61
N GLN A 210 -36.50 -9.57 11.55
CA GLN A 210 -37.79 -8.90 11.27
C GLN A 210 -37.86 -7.62 12.10
N ALA A 211 -38.42 -6.56 11.52
CA ALA A 211 -38.70 -5.32 12.21
C ALA A 211 -40.20 -5.08 12.30
N ASP A 212 -40.67 -4.59 13.46
CA ASP A 212 -42.08 -4.22 13.65
C ASP A 212 -42.42 -3.00 12.80
N VAL A 213 -43.64 -3.02 12.22
CA VAL A 213 -44.15 -1.93 11.39
C VAL A 213 -45.32 -1.24 12.10
N THR A 214 -45.10 0.00 12.49
CA THR A 214 -46.16 0.83 13.10
C THR A 214 -47.11 1.36 12.03
N MET A 215 -48.42 1.09 12.17
CA MET A 215 -49.50 1.53 11.26
C MET A 215 -49.38 1.01 9.80
N GLY A 216 -48.65 -0.08 9.57
CA GLY A 216 -48.59 -0.75 8.27
C GLY A 216 -49.70 -1.79 8.07
N LYS A 217 -49.87 -2.28 6.81
CA LYS A 217 -50.78 -3.42 6.53
C LYS A 217 -50.26 -4.73 7.13
N ALA A 218 -48.94 -4.89 7.23
CA ALA A 218 -48.29 -6.01 7.91
C ALA A 218 -47.75 -5.55 9.25
N SER A 219 -47.71 -6.44 10.24
CA SER A 219 -47.20 -6.15 11.57
C SER A 219 -45.67 -6.15 11.58
N THR A 220 -45.02 -6.86 10.66
CA THR A 220 -43.55 -6.97 10.54
C THR A 220 -43.10 -6.87 9.08
N VAL A 221 -41.83 -6.50 8.87
CA VAL A 221 -41.15 -6.52 7.60
C VAL A 221 -39.83 -7.27 7.75
N SER A 222 -39.49 -8.10 6.75
CA SER A 222 -38.18 -8.80 6.74
C SER A 222 -37.07 -7.84 6.41
N LEU A 223 -36.01 -7.89 7.22
CA LEU A 223 -34.73 -7.25 6.95
C LEU A 223 -33.85 -8.26 6.22
N VAL A 224 -33.45 -7.90 5.00
CA VAL A 224 -32.66 -8.79 4.12
C VAL A 224 -31.29 -8.19 3.84
N THR A 225 -30.32 -9.05 3.59
CA THR A 225 -29.01 -8.65 3.08
C THR A 225 -29.12 -8.23 1.62
N GLN A 226 -28.37 -7.20 1.20
CA GLN A 226 -28.30 -6.82 -0.22
C GLN A 226 -27.29 -7.69 -0.98
N GLU A 227 -26.24 -8.12 -0.31
CA GLU A 227 -25.12 -8.92 -0.84
C GLU A 227 -24.77 -10.05 0.15
N ASP A 228 -23.89 -10.96 -0.27
CA ASP A 228 -23.36 -11.99 0.62
C ASP A 228 -22.60 -11.35 1.79
N VAL A 229 -22.91 -11.77 3.01
CA VAL A 229 -22.16 -11.37 4.21
C VAL A 229 -21.14 -12.45 4.50
N MET A 230 -19.88 -12.12 4.28
CA MET A 230 -18.74 -13.05 4.44
C MET A 230 -17.76 -12.56 5.51
N ALA A 231 -16.99 -13.49 6.10
CA ALA A 231 -15.84 -13.25 6.95
C ALA A 231 -14.79 -14.36 6.77
#